data_df2aabf34ad407461c33ef0ccfef7466
#
_entry.id   df2aabf34ad407461c33ef0ccfef7466
#
_cell.length_a   1.000
_cell.length_b   1.000
_cell.length_c   1.000
_cell.angle_alpha   90.00
_cell.angle_beta   90.00
_cell.angle_gamma   90.00
#
_symmetry.space_group_name_H-M   'P 1'
#
loop_
_entity.id
_entity.type
_entity.pdbx_description
1 polymer ?
#
loop_
_entity_poly.entity_id
_entity_poly.type
_entity_poly.pdbx_seq_one_letter_code
_entity_poly.pdbx_strand_id
1 'polypeptide(L)'
;VQQSLKLAFGENSAHVADGSIAAVQSLSGTGSCRLMAEFQRRFMPGCKVYITVPTWSNHHNIWRDAGCEQDTFRYYKESTRGLDFEGMVEDIQNAPDGSMFLLHACAHNPTGVDPSAEQWREISKVMKAKNHFAFFDMAYQGFASGDCERDAQAIRIFVEDGHKVALAQSFAKNM
;
A
#
# COMPACT_ATOMS: atom_id res chain seq x y z
N VAL A 1 -5.34 15.77 -10.16
CA VAL A 1 -5.19 15.40 -8.74
C VAL A 1 -6.55 15.18 -8.10
N GLN A 2 -7.48 16.17 -8.15
CA GLN A 2 -8.78 16.05 -7.45
C GLN A 2 -9.60 14.81 -7.86
N GLN A 3 -9.67 14.51 -9.17
CA GLN A 3 -10.38 13.33 -9.67
C GLN A 3 -9.70 12.01 -9.23
N SER A 4 -8.36 12.01 -9.13
CA SER A 4 -7.62 10.84 -8.63
C SER A 4 -7.94 10.56 -7.15
N LEU A 5 -8.07 11.63 -6.34
CA LEU A 5 -8.46 11.47 -4.94
C LEU A 5 -9.86 10.88 -4.81
N LYS A 6 -10.83 11.38 -5.56
CA LYS A 6 -12.20 10.84 -5.57
C LYS A 6 -12.24 9.38 -6.01
N LEU A 7 -11.45 9.03 -7.03
CA LEU A 7 -11.38 7.67 -7.53
C LEU A 7 -10.83 6.69 -6.46
N ALA A 8 -9.78 7.07 -5.77
CA ALA A 8 -9.15 6.21 -4.76
C ALA A 8 -9.93 6.17 -3.45
N PHE A 9 -10.30 7.34 -2.91
CA PHE A 9 -10.89 7.45 -1.58
C PHE A 9 -12.42 7.46 -1.56
N GLY A 10 -13.06 7.55 -2.73
CA GLY A 10 -14.52 7.61 -2.90
C GLY A 10 -15.01 9.02 -3.19
N GLU A 11 -16.05 9.11 -4.03
CA GLU A 11 -16.66 10.39 -4.46
C GLU A 11 -17.14 11.22 -3.26
N ASN A 12 -17.68 10.57 -2.22
CA ASN A 12 -18.24 11.19 -1.03
C ASN A 12 -17.32 11.13 0.21
N SER A 13 -16.02 10.89 0.02
CA SER A 13 -15.07 10.82 1.14
C SER A 13 -15.00 12.16 1.87
N ALA A 14 -15.21 12.13 3.19
CA ALA A 14 -15.08 13.30 4.05
C ALA A 14 -13.67 13.91 3.95
N HIS A 15 -12.64 13.08 3.87
CA HIS A 15 -11.24 13.51 3.74
C HIS A 15 -10.93 14.20 2.42
N VAL A 16 -11.67 13.87 1.34
CA VAL A 16 -11.57 14.58 0.06
C VAL A 16 -12.30 15.94 0.15
N ALA A 17 -13.45 15.94 0.85
CA ALA A 17 -14.28 17.14 0.97
C ALA A 17 -13.65 18.21 1.89
N ASP A 18 -13.06 17.81 3.01
CA ASP A 18 -12.45 18.72 3.98
C ASP A 18 -11.00 19.11 3.65
N GLY A 19 -10.41 18.52 2.59
CA GLY A 19 -9.05 18.83 2.16
C GLY A 19 -7.96 18.27 3.05
N SER A 20 -8.25 17.26 3.88
CA SER A 20 -7.26 16.63 4.77
C SER A 20 -6.26 15.72 4.06
N ILE A 21 -6.45 15.48 2.76
CA ILE A 21 -5.52 14.68 1.94
C ILE A 21 -4.56 15.59 1.19
N ALA A 22 -3.28 15.56 1.56
CA ALA A 22 -2.22 16.18 0.77
C ALA A 22 -1.92 15.33 -0.47
N ALA A 23 -1.94 15.93 -1.66
CA ALA A 23 -1.70 15.21 -2.90
C ALA A 23 -0.91 16.02 -3.91
N VAL A 24 0.00 15.36 -4.61
CA VAL A 24 0.84 15.95 -5.65
C VAL A 24 0.89 15.03 -6.88
N GLN A 25 1.05 15.63 -8.05
CA GLN A 25 1.33 14.88 -9.27
C GLN A 25 2.82 14.54 -9.33
N SER A 26 3.13 13.33 -9.75
CA SER A 26 4.51 12.83 -9.89
C SER A 26 4.79 12.25 -11.27
N LEU A 27 6.02 11.78 -11.49
CA LEU A 27 6.41 11.06 -12.70
C LEU A 27 5.99 9.59 -12.61
N SER A 28 4.71 9.31 -12.89
CA SER A 28 4.11 7.97 -12.84
C SER A 28 4.23 7.30 -11.46
N GLY A 29 3.90 6.00 -11.35
CA GLY A 29 3.97 5.23 -10.10
C GLY A 29 5.39 5.16 -9.51
N THR A 30 6.40 4.98 -10.35
CA THR A 30 7.80 4.94 -9.91
C THR A 30 8.21 6.24 -9.21
N GLY A 31 7.85 7.40 -9.78
CA GLY A 31 8.11 8.70 -9.17
C GLY A 31 7.32 8.88 -7.87
N SER A 32 6.07 8.39 -7.81
CA SER A 32 5.27 8.43 -6.58
C SER A 32 5.91 7.60 -5.46
N CYS A 33 6.34 6.38 -5.75
CA CYS A 33 7.05 5.53 -4.80
C CYS A 33 8.35 6.17 -4.32
N ARG A 34 9.10 6.80 -5.24
CA ARG A 34 10.34 7.51 -4.88
C ARG A 34 10.07 8.69 -3.94
N LEU A 35 9.02 9.49 -4.21
CA LEU A 35 8.64 10.59 -3.31
C LEU A 35 8.31 10.07 -1.91
N MET A 36 7.62 8.93 -1.80
CA MET A 36 7.34 8.33 -0.50
C MET A 36 8.58 7.82 0.21
N ALA A 37 9.53 7.22 -0.51
CA ALA A 37 10.79 6.76 0.08
C ALA A 37 11.63 7.95 0.61
N GLU A 38 11.69 9.06 -0.13
CA GLU A 38 12.35 10.30 0.34
C GLU A 38 11.62 10.92 1.54
N PHE A 39 10.28 10.89 1.53
CA PHE A 39 9.49 11.34 2.67
C PHE A 39 9.78 10.51 3.93
N GLN A 40 9.78 9.17 3.79
CA GLN A 40 10.12 8.26 4.87
C GLN A 40 11.50 8.58 5.46
N ARG A 41 12.52 8.65 4.60
CA ARG A 41 13.88 8.95 5.03
C ARG A 41 13.98 10.26 5.81
N ARG A 42 13.28 11.30 5.34
CA ARG A 42 13.37 12.64 5.91
C ARG A 42 12.56 12.82 7.19
N PHE A 43 11.36 12.24 7.25
CA PHE A 43 10.39 12.54 8.29
C PHE A 43 10.08 11.36 9.23
N MET A 44 10.58 10.16 8.92
CA MET A 44 10.37 8.96 9.73
C MET A 44 11.73 8.29 10.01
N PRO A 45 12.68 9.00 10.68
CA PRO A 45 14.01 8.47 10.94
C PRO A 45 13.93 7.19 11.78
N GLY A 46 14.71 6.17 11.38
CA GLY A 46 14.69 4.85 12.03
C GLY A 46 13.50 3.95 11.68
N CYS A 47 12.53 4.45 10.90
CA CYS A 47 11.46 3.61 10.38
C CYS A 47 11.99 2.70 9.27
N LYS A 48 11.83 1.39 9.42
CA LYS A 48 12.14 0.40 8.38
C LYS A 48 10.92 0.17 7.51
N VAL A 49 11.11 0.03 6.19
CA VAL A 49 10.05 -0.41 5.28
C VAL A 49 10.06 -1.93 5.13
N TYR A 50 8.90 -2.54 5.23
CA TYR A 50 8.66 -3.95 4.95
C TYR A 50 8.00 -4.09 3.59
N ILE A 51 8.56 -4.96 2.74
CA ILE A 51 8.17 -5.14 1.34
C ILE A 51 7.75 -6.60 1.12
N THR A 52 6.69 -6.85 0.36
CA THR A 52 6.19 -8.22 0.10
C THR A 52 7.20 -9.10 -0.60
N VAL A 53 7.19 -10.40 -0.30
CA VAL A 53 7.93 -11.41 -1.08
C VAL A 53 6.94 -12.38 -1.73
N PRO A 54 6.93 -12.43 -3.08
CA PRO A 54 7.65 -11.55 -4.02
C PRO A 54 7.05 -10.15 -4.11
N THR A 55 7.71 -9.25 -4.86
CA THR A 55 7.21 -7.92 -5.19
C THR A 55 7.67 -7.47 -6.58
N TRP A 56 7.16 -6.33 -7.06
CA TRP A 56 7.73 -5.64 -8.21
C TRP A 56 9.17 -5.18 -7.88
N SER A 57 10.13 -5.67 -8.66
CA SER A 57 11.57 -5.54 -8.35
C SER A 57 12.04 -4.09 -8.07
N ASN A 58 11.39 -3.08 -8.69
CA ASN A 58 11.75 -1.69 -8.45
C ASN A 58 11.43 -1.18 -7.05
N HIS A 59 10.54 -1.81 -6.29
CA HIS A 59 10.32 -1.41 -4.91
C HIS A 59 11.61 -1.44 -4.11
N HIS A 60 12.36 -2.55 -4.16
CA HIS A 60 13.64 -2.66 -3.47
C HIS A 60 14.66 -1.63 -3.94
N ASN A 61 14.73 -1.38 -5.25
CA ASN A 61 15.67 -0.40 -5.81
C ASN A 61 15.34 1.03 -5.34
N ILE A 62 14.05 1.41 -5.37
CA ILE A 62 13.59 2.75 -5.00
C ILE A 62 13.96 3.07 -3.54
N TRP A 63 13.65 2.15 -2.61
CA TRP A 63 13.94 2.37 -1.18
C TRP A 63 15.44 2.30 -0.86
N ARG A 64 16.17 1.35 -1.48
CA ARG A 64 17.63 1.29 -1.37
C ARG A 64 18.28 2.59 -1.84
N ASP A 65 17.90 3.09 -3.00
CA ASP A 65 18.51 4.27 -3.60
C ASP A 65 18.07 5.57 -2.88
N ALA A 66 17.01 5.55 -2.10
CA ALA A 66 16.65 6.58 -1.14
C ALA A 66 17.44 6.48 0.17
N GLY A 67 18.18 5.39 0.38
CA GLY A 67 18.94 5.13 1.61
C GLY A 67 18.06 4.77 2.81
N CYS A 68 16.90 4.15 2.56
CA CYS A 68 16.02 3.63 3.60
C CYS A 68 16.38 2.18 3.94
N GLU A 69 16.33 1.85 5.23
CA GLU A 69 16.41 0.45 5.65
C GLU A 69 15.17 -0.32 5.22
N GLN A 70 15.40 -1.54 4.70
CA GLN A 70 14.33 -2.40 4.21
C GLN A 70 14.39 -3.76 4.88
N ASP A 71 13.22 -4.38 4.96
CA ASP A 71 13.05 -5.79 5.28
C ASP A 71 11.93 -6.36 4.41
N THR A 72 11.63 -7.61 4.57
CA THR A 72 10.60 -8.29 3.79
C THR A 72 9.58 -8.95 4.70
N PHE A 73 8.39 -9.23 4.15
CA PHE A 73 7.37 -10.02 4.80
C PHE A 73 6.71 -10.97 3.82
N ARG A 74 6.23 -12.11 4.33
CA ARG A 74 5.60 -13.17 3.54
C ARG A 74 4.30 -12.68 2.91
N TYR A 75 4.10 -13.04 1.67
CA TYR A 75 2.88 -12.70 0.95
C TYR A 75 2.32 -13.86 0.14
N TYR A 76 3.17 -14.63 -0.50
CA TYR A 76 2.78 -15.69 -1.44
C TYR A 76 3.29 -17.04 -1.00
N LYS A 77 2.42 -18.05 -1.07
CA LYS A 77 2.73 -19.43 -0.73
C LYS A 77 2.75 -20.30 -1.98
N GLU A 78 3.93 -20.69 -2.42
CA GLU A 78 4.15 -21.48 -3.64
C GLU A 78 3.36 -22.80 -3.62
N SER A 79 3.28 -23.48 -2.48
CA SER A 79 2.60 -24.78 -2.35
C SER A 79 1.09 -24.73 -2.63
N THR A 80 0.46 -23.59 -2.36
CA THR A 80 -0.97 -23.38 -2.58
C THR A 80 -1.26 -22.47 -3.77
N ARG A 81 -0.21 -21.84 -4.34
CA ARG A 81 -0.30 -20.78 -5.36
C ARG A 81 -1.25 -19.67 -4.96
N GLY A 82 -1.24 -19.31 -3.69
CA GLY A 82 -2.16 -18.34 -3.08
C GLY A 82 -1.50 -17.42 -2.07
N LEU A 83 -2.32 -16.61 -1.41
CA LEU A 83 -1.86 -15.73 -0.34
C LEU A 83 -1.38 -16.56 0.86
N ASP A 84 -0.20 -16.24 1.38
CA ASP A 84 0.28 -16.72 2.68
C ASP A 84 -0.25 -15.80 3.79
N PHE A 85 -1.56 -15.85 4.00
CA PHE A 85 -2.24 -14.92 4.91
C PHE A 85 -1.73 -15.03 6.35
N GLU A 86 -1.57 -16.27 6.83
CA GLU A 86 -1.07 -16.52 8.20
C GLU A 86 0.35 -16.01 8.37
N GLY A 87 1.24 -16.32 7.41
CA GLY A 87 2.60 -15.84 7.42
C GLY A 87 2.70 -14.31 7.32
N MET A 88 1.86 -13.70 6.49
CA MET A 88 1.77 -12.25 6.36
C MET A 88 1.38 -11.59 7.69
N VAL A 89 0.34 -12.08 8.34
CA VAL A 89 -0.14 -11.53 9.63
C VAL A 89 0.91 -11.71 10.73
N GLU A 90 1.55 -12.89 10.79
CA GLU A 90 2.62 -13.15 11.75
C GLU A 90 3.82 -12.20 11.57
N ASP A 91 4.26 -11.97 10.34
CA ASP A 91 5.37 -11.05 10.06
C ASP A 91 5.02 -9.61 10.41
N ILE A 92 3.79 -9.16 10.14
CA ILE A 92 3.29 -7.84 10.54
C ILE A 92 3.27 -7.70 12.06
N GLN A 93 2.84 -8.73 12.79
CA GLN A 93 2.84 -8.73 14.26
C GLN A 93 4.24 -8.68 14.86
N ASN A 94 5.20 -9.35 14.23
CA ASN A 94 6.57 -9.45 14.74
C ASN A 94 7.46 -8.26 14.35
N ALA A 95 7.07 -7.46 13.37
CA ALA A 95 7.81 -6.26 13.01
C ALA A 95 7.86 -5.24 14.17
N PRO A 96 8.94 -4.45 14.30
CA PRO A 96 9.02 -3.38 15.27
C PRO A 96 7.86 -2.39 15.11
N ASP A 97 7.30 -1.92 16.25
CA ASP A 97 6.20 -0.97 16.24
C ASP A 97 6.56 0.30 15.45
N GLY A 98 5.59 0.82 14.70
CA GLY A 98 5.78 2.01 13.87
C GLY A 98 6.52 1.75 12.55
N SER A 99 6.75 0.50 12.15
CA SER A 99 7.31 0.16 10.84
C SER A 99 6.38 0.59 9.70
N MET A 100 6.95 0.82 8.50
CA MET A 100 6.17 1.04 7.29
C MET A 100 5.98 -0.27 6.54
N PHE A 101 4.77 -0.50 6.01
CA PHE A 101 4.45 -1.64 5.15
C PHE A 101 4.06 -1.15 3.76
N LEU A 102 4.78 -1.61 2.74
CA LEU A 102 4.43 -1.41 1.35
C LEU A 102 3.44 -2.50 0.93
N LEU A 103 2.22 -2.07 0.63
CA LEU A 103 1.09 -2.92 0.28
C LEU A 103 0.67 -2.64 -1.18
N HIS A 104 0.26 -3.67 -1.91
CA HIS A 104 -0.36 -3.48 -3.21
C HIS A 104 -1.88 -3.42 -3.00
N ALA A 105 -2.53 -2.33 -3.43
CA ALA A 105 -3.96 -2.14 -3.16
C ALA A 105 -4.83 -3.14 -3.92
N CYS A 106 -4.44 -3.51 -5.14
CA CYS A 106 -5.08 -4.52 -5.98
C CYS A 106 -4.10 -5.02 -7.04
N ALA A 107 -4.38 -6.18 -7.62
CA ALA A 107 -3.58 -6.87 -8.64
C ALA A 107 -2.09 -6.92 -8.25
N HIS A 108 -1.80 -7.57 -7.13
CA HIS A 108 -0.44 -7.67 -6.59
C HIS A 108 0.56 -8.13 -7.65
N ASN A 109 1.58 -7.33 -7.88
CA ASN A 109 2.64 -7.63 -8.85
C ASN A 109 3.84 -8.29 -8.15
N PRO A 110 4.22 -9.56 -8.48
CA PRO A 110 3.87 -10.27 -9.73
C PRO A 110 2.78 -11.34 -9.59
N THR A 111 2.21 -11.59 -8.41
CA THR A 111 1.43 -12.82 -8.16
C THR A 111 0.00 -12.77 -8.69
N GLY A 112 -0.59 -11.59 -8.82
CA GLY A 112 -2.01 -11.44 -9.14
C GLY A 112 -2.96 -11.90 -8.04
N VAL A 113 -2.43 -12.23 -6.85
CA VAL A 113 -3.22 -12.68 -5.70
C VAL A 113 -3.45 -11.51 -4.75
N ASP A 114 -4.69 -11.24 -4.41
CA ASP A 114 -5.05 -10.16 -3.49
C ASP A 114 -5.79 -10.70 -2.26
N PRO A 115 -5.62 -10.10 -1.07
CA PRO A 115 -6.42 -10.41 0.10
C PRO A 115 -7.91 -10.12 -0.12
N SER A 116 -8.79 -10.91 0.50
CA SER A 116 -10.23 -10.60 0.54
C SER A 116 -10.50 -9.37 1.43
N ALA A 117 -11.73 -8.84 1.37
CA ALA A 117 -12.13 -7.73 2.23
C ALA A 117 -11.97 -8.06 3.73
N GLU A 118 -12.31 -9.29 4.12
CA GLU A 118 -12.17 -9.77 5.50
C GLU A 118 -10.69 -9.86 5.90
N GLN A 119 -9.84 -10.36 5.01
CA GLN A 119 -8.39 -10.41 5.23
C GLN A 119 -7.79 -9.00 5.33
N TRP A 120 -8.23 -8.06 4.50
CA TRP A 120 -7.81 -6.66 4.61
C TRP A 120 -8.19 -6.03 5.94
N ARG A 121 -9.38 -6.34 6.49
CA ARG A 121 -9.81 -5.87 7.82
C ARG A 121 -8.93 -6.44 8.94
N GLU A 122 -8.56 -7.70 8.86
CA GLU A 122 -7.65 -8.31 9.85
C GLU A 122 -6.23 -7.72 9.75
N ILE A 123 -5.69 -7.54 8.53
CA ILE A 123 -4.41 -6.86 8.31
C ILE A 123 -4.45 -5.44 8.89
N SER A 124 -5.50 -4.68 8.61
CA SER A 124 -5.70 -3.34 9.15
C SER A 124 -5.67 -3.34 10.68
N LYS A 125 -6.41 -4.25 11.31
CA LYS A 125 -6.46 -4.37 12.77
C LYS A 125 -5.09 -4.64 13.39
N VAL A 126 -4.32 -5.56 12.81
CA VAL A 126 -2.98 -5.91 13.29
C VAL A 126 -2.02 -4.74 13.11
N MET A 127 -2.03 -4.11 11.94
CA MET A 127 -1.20 -2.94 11.66
C MET A 127 -1.52 -1.78 12.61
N LYS A 128 -2.80 -1.58 12.93
CA LYS A 128 -3.23 -0.54 13.87
C LYS A 128 -2.72 -0.81 15.29
N ALA A 129 -2.83 -2.05 15.75
CA ALA A 129 -2.34 -2.45 17.08
C ALA A 129 -0.84 -2.19 17.27
N LYS A 130 -0.06 -2.28 16.19
CA LYS A 130 1.39 -2.05 16.15
C LYS A 130 1.77 -0.62 15.72
N ASN A 131 0.80 0.25 15.50
CA ASN A 131 1.02 1.61 15.00
C ASN A 131 1.84 1.66 13.71
N HIS A 132 1.67 0.66 12.84
CA HIS A 132 2.35 0.60 11.56
C HIS A 132 1.79 1.61 10.57
N PHE A 133 2.65 2.11 9.69
CA PHE A 133 2.27 3.01 8.62
C PHE A 133 2.00 2.23 7.33
N ALA A 134 0.81 2.40 6.76
CA ALA A 134 0.42 1.77 5.51
C ALA A 134 0.76 2.66 4.32
N PHE A 135 1.61 2.16 3.42
CA PHE A 135 1.87 2.75 2.12
C PHE A 135 1.32 1.83 1.03
N PHE A 136 0.35 2.28 0.28
CA PHE A 136 -0.25 1.54 -0.82
C PHE A 136 0.34 1.94 -2.17
N ASP A 137 0.69 0.95 -3.00
CA ASP A 137 0.96 1.11 -4.44
C ASP A 137 -0.25 0.59 -5.22
N MET A 138 -0.83 1.44 -6.08
CA MET A 138 -2.01 1.13 -6.88
C MET A 138 -1.82 1.54 -8.34
N ALA A 139 -1.51 0.56 -9.17
CA ALA A 139 -1.28 0.77 -10.60
C ALA A 139 -2.39 0.19 -11.49
N TYR A 140 -3.39 -0.48 -10.91
CA TYR A 140 -4.35 -1.30 -11.67
C TYR A 140 -5.81 -1.06 -11.27
N GLN A 141 -6.13 0.05 -10.62
CA GLN A 141 -7.53 0.37 -10.25
C GLN A 141 -8.43 0.38 -11.49
N GLY A 142 -9.53 -0.35 -11.43
CA GLY A 142 -10.47 -0.55 -12.53
C GLY A 142 -10.10 -1.69 -13.48
N PHE A 143 -8.90 -2.22 -13.40
CA PHE A 143 -8.41 -3.32 -14.25
C PHE A 143 -8.28 -4.65 -13.50
N ALA A 144 -8.06 -4.61 -12.19
CA ALA A 144 -7.92 -5.83 -11.39
C ALA A 144 -9.20 -6.66 -11.37
N SER A 145 -10.33 -6.04 -11.09
CA SER A 145 -11.64 -6.69 -11.04
C SER A 145 -12.65 -6.20 -12.07
N GLY A 146 -12.34 -5.11 -12.80
CA GLY A 146 -13.29 -4.39 -13.64
C GLY A 146 -14.18 -3.40 -12.88
N ASP A 147 -14.01 -3.29 -11.56
CA ASP A 147 -14.76 -2.40 -10.67
C ASP A 147 -13.79 -1.52 -9.88
N CYS A 148 -13.82 -0.21 -10.12
CA CYS A 148 -12.95 0.76 -9.46
C CYS A 148 -13.18 0.82 -7.94
N GLU A 149 -14.42 0.62 -7.48
CA GLU A 149 -14.76 0.67 -6.07
C GLU A 149 -14.18 -0.55 -5.33
N ARG A 150 -14.34 -1.72 -5.92
CA ARG A 150 -13.77 -2.97 -5.41
C ARG A 150 -12.24 -2.92 -5.38
N ASP A 151 -11.60 -2.40 -6.41
CA ASP A 151 -10.14 -2.33 -6.49
C ASP A 151 -9.51 -1.34 -5.49
N ALA A 152 -10.29 -0.37 -5.01
CA ALA A 152 -9.86 0.58 -3.98
C ALA A 152 -10.23 0.15 -2.54
N GLN A 153 -10.89 -0.99 -2.36
CA GLN A 153 -11.45 -1.38 -1.06
C GLN A 153 -10.40 -1.47 0.06
N ALA A 154 -9.17 -1.94 -0.24
CA ALA A 154 -8.09 -2.04 0.74
C ALA A 154 -7.78 -0.68 1.37
N ILE A 155 -7.62 0.34 0.53
CA ILE A 155 -7.33 1.72 0.98
C ILE A 155 -8.47 2.25 1.83
N ARG A 156 -9.72 2.04 1.39
CA ARG A 156 -10.91 2.56 2.08
C ARG A 156 -11.10 1.89 3.44
N ILE A 157 -10.91 0.58 3.56
CA ILE A 157 -10.92 -0.15 4.84
C ILE A 157 -9.93 0.50 5.82
N PHE A 158 -8.71 0.75 5.39
CA PHE A 158 -7.70 1.37 6.26
C PHE A 158 -8.07 2.79 6.68
N VAL A 159 -8.63 3.58 5.79
CA VAL A 159 -9.11 4.94 6.11
C VAL A 159 -10.30 4.89 7.07
N GLU A 160 -11.28 4.01 6.84
CA GLU A 160 -12.44 3.77 7.73
C GLU A 160 -11.98 3.36 9.13
N ASP A 161 -10.97 2.51 9.23
CA ASP A 161 -10.37 2.07 10.49
C ASP A 161 -9.50 3.16 11.15
N GLY A 162 -9.36 4.33 10.51
CA GLY A 162 -8.65 5.49 11.06
C GLY A 162 -7.13 5.40 10.96
N HIS A 163 -6.60 4.67 9.97
CA HIS A 163 -5.17 4.72 9.66
C HIS A 163 -4.79 6.01 8.96
N LYS A 164 -3.56 6.47 9.22
CA LYS A 164 -2.87 7.38 8.30
C LYS A 164 -2.29 6.54 7.17
N VAL A 165 -2.71 6.81 5.94
CA VAL A 165 -2.25 6.08 4.77
C VAL A 165 -1.52 6.99 3.81
N ALA A 166 -0.55 6.45 3.09
CA ALA A 166 -0.02 7.07 1.88
C ALA A 166 -0.34 6.18 0.67
N LEU A 167 -0.53 6.82 -0.48
CA LEU A 167 -0.90 6.14 -1.72
C LEU A 167 -0.06 6.65 -2.88
N ALA A 168 0.59 5.73 -3.58
CA ALA A 168 1.09 5.94 -4.94
C ALA A 168 0.06 5.40 -5.93
N GLN A 169 -0.56 6.28 -6.72
CA GLN A 169 -1.54 5.92 -7.73
C GLN A 169 -0.98 6.19 -9.13
N SER A 170 -1.03 5.21 -10.00
CA SER A 170 -0.55 5.31 -11.39
C SER A 170 -1.67 5.04 -12.38
N PHE A 171 -1.73 5.87 -13.42
CA PHE A 171 -2.64 5.71 -14.56
C PHE A 171 -1.90 5.31 -15.85
N ALA A 172 -0.62 5.00 -15.77
CA ALA A 172 0.21 4.68 -16.94
C ALA A 172 -0.19 3.40 -17.68
N LYS A 173 -1.06 2.56 -17.08
CA LYS A 173 -1.52 1.31 -17.67
C LYS A 173 -2.99 1.35 -18.12
N ASN A 174 -3.75 2.31 -17.64
CA ASN A 174 -5.20 2.41 -17.87
C ASN A 174 -5.63 3.70 -18.60
N MET A 175 -4.66 4.52 -19.04
CA MET A 175 -4.90 5.71 -19.89
C MET A 175 -3.82 5.81 -20.97
#